data_f4f9f41defc9889764e2e4a0ff837a0e
#
_entry.id   f4f9f41defc9889764e2e4a0ff837a0e
#
_cell.length_a   1.000
_cell.length_b   1.000
_cell.length_c   1.000
_cell.angle_alpha   90.00
_cell.angle_beta   90.00
_cell.angle_gamma   90.00
#
_symmetry.space_group_name_H-M   'P 1'
#
loop_
_entity.id
_entity.type
_entity.pdbx_description
1 polymer ?
#
loop_
_entity_poly.entity_id
_entity_poly.type
_entity_poly.pdbx_seq_one_letter_code
_entity_poly.pdbx_strand_id
1 'polypeptide(L)'
;MTIDVLLICKNNVFYFENIFPKIYLTLLEFNPTFYIYENNSTDKTAEILLNLEKKYDNIKVHSEYTKTYLNRYLNICNARNSLIEFYKKEESNNNSKFVLMLDTNILFKSNTIRKLFDLSKKKNDAVLLTPFTTYYNINDNNYKYYFDILAYNYGKYFYTKTSPSLTFEIMQKDNNTNDEFASVDTCFGGLGLIRKDLLTSLPWKFIKPKEVVNSNISKNIICEHWNYCKKLKEFGNIYIQNNSKAVWLIENDIRHNKEKIIKFINDYFL
;
A
#
# COMPACT_ATOMS: atom_id res chain seq x y z
N MET A 1 14.51 -16.20 0.35
CA MET A 1 13.11 -16.00 0.76
C MET A 1 12.39 -15.46 -0.45
N THR A 2 11.23 -15.98 -0.81
CA THR A 2 10.46 -15.53 -1.99
C THR A 2 9.30 -14.65 -1.54
N ILE A 3 8.94 -13.65 -2.36
CA ILE A 3 7.82 -12.75 -2.10
C ILE A 3 7.03 -12.49 -3.38
N ASP A 4 5.71 -12.64 -3.30
CA ASP A 4 4.82 -12.16 -4.35
C ASP A 4 4.46 -10.70 -4.08
N VAL A 5 4.52 -9.87 -5.11
CA VAL A 5 4.28 -8.43 -5.04
C VAL A 5 3.09 -8.09 -5.94
N LEU A 6 2.02 -7.60 -5.35
CA LEU A 6 0.79 -7.25 -6.04
C LEU A 6 0.64 -5.73 -6.15
N LEU A 7 0.41 -5.24 -7.37
CA LEU A 7 0.35 -3.83 -7.69
C LEU A 7 -0.81 -3.54 -8.64
N ILE A 8 -1.65 -2.54 -8.32
CA ILE A 8 -2.60 -1.95 -9.26
C ILE A 8 -2.09 -0.62 -9.79
N CYS A 9 -2.32 -0.32 -11.05
CA CYS A 9 -1.91 0.95 -11.64
C CYS A 9 -2.87 1.46 -12.72
N LYS A 10 -2.85 2.77 -12.90
CA LYS A 10 -3.54 3.49 -13.97
C LYS A 10 -2.85 4.84 -14.19
N ASN A 11 -2.46 5.15 -15.44
CA ASN A 11 -1.79 6.41 -15.79
C ASN A 11 -0.53 6.66 -14.94
N ASN A 12 0.36 5.68 -14.85
CA ASN A 12 1.51 5.68 -13.96
C ASN A 12 2.87 5.64 -14.69
N VAL A 13 2.99 6.25 -15.88
CA VAL A 13 4.27 6.34 -16.63
C VAL A 13 5.41 6.81 -15.74
N PHE A 14 5.21 7.90 -15.00
CA PHE A 14 6.25 8.45 -14.11
C PHE A 14 6.76 7.42 -13.10
N TYR A 15 5.85 6.65 -12.50
CA TYR A 15 6.22 5.60 -11.54
C TYR A 15 7.09 4.52 -12.19
N PHE A 16 6.68 4.01 -13.35
CA PHE A 16 7.40 2.92 -14.01
C PHE A 16 8.74 3.36 -14.59
N GLU A 17 8.89 4.61 -14.96
CA GLU A 17 10.16 5.16 -15.44
C GLU A 17 11.15 5.51 -14.31
N ASN A 18 10.69 6.00 -13.17
CA ASN A 18 11.56 6.64 -12.17
C ASN A 18 11.59 5.93 -10.81
N ILE A 19 10.51 5.28 -10.40
CA ILE A 19 10.36 4.65 -9.06
C ILE A 19 10.51 3.14 -9.15
N PHE A 20 9.74 2.50 -10.03
CA PHE A 20 9.69 1.04 -10.15
C PHE A 20 11.07 0.40 -10.34
N PRO A 21 12.00 0.92 -11.16
CA PRO A 21 13.33 0.33 -11.28
C PRO A 21 14.08 0.28 -9.95
N LYS A 22 13.93 1.28 -9.09
CA LYS A 22 14.53 1.32 -7.76
C LYS A 22 13.87 0.33 -6.81
N ILE A 23 12.54 0.26 -6.83
CA ILE A 23 11.76 -0.73 -6.05
C ILE A 23 12.10 -2.16 -6.48
N TYR A 24 12.18 -2.40 -7.79
CA TYR A 24 12.57 -3.69 -8.34
C TYR A 24 13.93 -4.14 -7.78
N LEU A 25 14.95 -3.28 -7.88
CA LEU A 25 16.30 -3.58 -7.33
C LEU A 25 16.27 -3.77 -5.81
N THR A 26 15.48 -2.96 -5.08
CA THR A 26 15.31 -3.07 -3.63
C THR A 26 14.74 -4.44 -3.21
N LEU A 27 13.87 -5.02 -4.03
CA LEU A 27 13.20 -6.29 -3.74
C LEU A 27 13.95 -7.52 -4.25
N LEU A 28 14.99 -7.40 -5.09
CA LEU A 28 15.71 -8.54 -5.66
C LEU A 28 16.23 -9.52 -4.61
N GLU A 29 16.66 -9.05 -3.45
CA GLU A 29 17.14 -9.92 -2.36
C GLU A 29 16.06 -10.86 -1.78
N PHE A 30 14.78 -10.55 -2.04
CA PHE A 30 13.64 -11.37 -1.63
C PHE A 30 13.11 -12.24 -2.77
N ASN A 31 13.84 -12.38 -3.86
CA ASN A 31 13.42 -13.16 -5.05
C ASN A 31 11.95 -12.90 -5.41
N PRO A 32 11.60 -11.67 -5.84
CA PRO A 32 10.23 -11.22 -6.04
C PRO A 32 9.61 -11.78 -7.31
N THR A 33 8.31 -12.06 -7.27
CA THR A 33 7.46 -12.16 -8.46
C THR A 33 6.44 -11.04 -8.41
N PHE A 34 6.41 -10.20 -9.45
CA PHE A 34 5.48 -9.09 -9.55
C PHE A 34 4.24 -9.49 -10.35
N TYR A 35 3.07 -9.21 -9.80
CA TYR A 35 1.77 -9.34 -10.45
C TYR A 35 1.18 -7.94 -10.55
N ILE A 36 1.12 -7.40 -11.76
CA ILE A 36 0.73 -6.02 -12.01
C ILE A 36 -0.59 -6.01 -12.79
N TYR A 37 -1.59 -5.39 -12.21
CA TYR A 37 -2.87 -5.17 -12.86
C TYR A 37 -3.00 -3.71 -13.30
N GLU A 38 -3.17 -3.51 -14.61
CA GLU A 38 -3.39 -2.22 -15.23
C GLU A 38 -4.82 -2.16 -15.81
N ASN A 39 -5.52 -1.06 -15.58
CA ASN A 39 -6.80 -0.87 -16.23
C ASN A 39 -7.05 0.58 -16.68
N ASN A 40 -7.55 0.69 -17.90
CA ASN A 40 -8.02 1.96 -18.48
C ASN A 40 -6.98 3.09 -18.50
N SER A 41 -5.70 2.82 -18.64
CA SER A 41 -4.70 3.86 -18.85
C SER A 41 -4.86 4.50 -20.23
N THR A 42 -4.67 5.81 -20.29
CA THR A 42 -4.73 6.62 -21.51
C THR A 42 -3.34 7.16 -21.91
N ASP A 43 -2.34 6.89 -21.08
CA ASP A 43 -0.93 7.19 -21.32
C ASP A 43 -0.17 5.91 -21.74
N LYS A 44 1.16 5.97 -21.78
CA LYS A 44 2.02 4.84 -22.17
C LYS A 44 2.19 3.75 -21.09
N THR A 45 1.41 3.76 -20.00
CA THR A 45 1.58 2.80 -18.90
C THR A 45 1.49 1.36 -19.38
N ALA A 46 0.46 1.01 -20.16
CA ALA A 46 0.28 -0.35 -20.66
C ALA A 46 1.43 -0.80 -21.57
N GLU A 47 1.94 0.08 -22.45
CA GLU A 47 3.08 -0.20 -23.32
C GLU A 47 4.36 -0.49 -22.51
N ILE A 48 4.65 0.34 -21.50
CA ILE A 48 5.81 0.15 -20.60
C ILE A 48 5.72 -1.19 -19.88
N LEU A 49 4.55 -1.53 -19.35
CA LEU A 49 4.32 -2.79 -18.63
C LEU A 49 4.55 -4.02 -19.51
N LEU A 50 4.03 -4.03 -20.75
CA LEU A 50 4.27 -5.11 -21.71
C LEU A 50 5.76 -5.27 -22.04
N ASN A 51 6.51 -4.17 -22.09
CA ASN A 51 7.95 -4.22 -22.31
C ASN A 51 8.70 -4.75 -21.07
N LEU A 52 8.23 -4.43 -19.86
CA LEU A 52 8.80 -4.98 -18.63
C LEU A 52 8.55 -6.48 -18.51
N GLU A 53 7.34 -6.95 -18.82
CA GLU A 53 7.00 -8.38 -18.82
C GLU A 53 7.85 -9.19 -19.81
N LYS A 54 8.08 -8.66 -21.02
CA LYS A 54 8.97 -9.30 -22.01
C LYS A 54 10.43 -9.34 -21.57
N LYS A 55 10.86 -8.38 -20.74
CA LYS A 55 12.26 -8.23 -20.31
C LYS A 55 12.58 -9.05 -19.06
N TYR A 56 11.60 -9.28 -18.17
CA TYR A 56 11.82 -9.90 -16.87
C TYR A 56 10.83 -11.04 -16.63
N ASP A 57 11.31 -12.26 -16.50
CA ASP A 57 10.49 -13.48 -16.30
C ASP A 57 9.67 -13.46 -14.99
N ASN A 58 10.10 -12.66 -14.01
CA ASN A 58 9.45 -12.50 -12.73
C ASN A 58 8.46 -11.30 -12.66
N ILE A 59 8.09 -10.73 -13.82
CA ILE A 59 7.03 -9.73 -13.94
C ILE A 59 5.91 -10.31 -14.78
N LYS A 60 4.69 -10.32 -14.23
CA LYS A 60 3.46 -10.77 -14.89
C LYS A 60 2.48 -9.61 -14.93
N VAL A 61 1.91 -9.35 -16.10
CA VAL A 61 1.03 -8.21 -16.34
C VAL A 61 -0.34 -8.67 -16.83
N HIS A 62 -1.38 -8.11 -16.23
CA HIS A 62 -2.73 -8.18 -16.77
C HIS A 62 -3.24 -6.77 -17.05
N SER A 63 -3.51 -6.48 -18.32
CA SER A 63 -4.04 -5.18 -18.76
C SER A 63 -5.38 -5.37 -19.42
N GLU A 64 -6.41 -4.63 -18.96
CA GLU A 64 -7.75 -4.71 -19.51
C GLU A 64 -8.50 -3.37 -19.48
N TYR A 65 -9.52 -3.26 -20.34
CA TYR A 65 -10.46 -2.14 -20.30
C TYR A 65 -11.72 -2.57 -19.56
N THR A 66 -12.01 -1.90 -18.44
CA THR A 66 -13.16 -2.21 -17.60
C THR A 66 -14.11 -1.03 -17.47
N LYS A 67 -15.34 -1.30 -17.02
CA LYS A 67 -16.29 -0.25 -16.69
C LYS A 67 -15.75 0.65 -15.58
N THR A 68 -15.72 1.95 -15.84
CA THR A 68 -15.33 2.97 -14.86
C THR A 68 -16.55 3.53 -14.16
N TYR A 69 -16.48 3.65 -12.84
CA TYR A 69 -17.50 4.25 -12.00
C TYR A 69 -17.07 5.65 -11.56
N LEU A 70 -18.03 6.54 -11.26
CA LEU A 70 -17.74 7.88 -10.72
C LEU A 70 -17.06 7.81 -9.34
N ASN A 71 -17.30 6.73 -8.59
CA ASN A 71 -16.70 6.54 -7.29
C ASN A 71 -15.30 5.93 -7.40
N ARG A 72 -14.26 6.69 -7.01
CA ARG A 72 -12.86 6.26 -7.04
C ARG A 72 -12.61 5.00 -6.21
N TYR A 73 -13.18 4.92 -5.00
CA TYR A 73 -12.94 3.78 -4.10
C TYR A 73 -13.54 2.47 -4.64
N LEU A 74 -14.69 2.56 -5.32
CA LEU A 74 -15.27 1.41 -5.99
C LEU A 74 -14.38 0.91 -7.13
N ASN A 75 -13.81 1.82 -7.93
CA ASN A 75 -12.86 1.46 -8.99
C ASN A 75 -11.61 0.78 -8.41
N ILE A 76 -11.07 1.26 -7.29
CA ILE A 76 -9.91 0.66 -6.61
C ILE A 76 -10.27 -0.74 -6.07
N CYS A 77 -11.43 -0.91 -5.43
CA CYS A 77 -11.88 -2.22 -4.96
C CYS A 77 -11.97 -3.23 -6.11
N ASN A 78 -12.58 -2.82 -7.24
CA ASN A 78 -12.71 -3.69 -8.42
C ASN A 78 -11.32 -4.05 -8.97
N ALA A 79 -10.42 -3.07 -9.13
CA ALA A 79 -9.06 -3.30 -9.61
C ALA A 79 -8.28 -4.28 -8.70
N ARG A 80 -8.40 -4.15 -7.38
CA ARG A 80 -7.76 -5.08 -6.44
C ARG A 80 -8.37 -6.49 -6.51
N ASN A 81 -9.68 -6.61 -6.67
CA ASN A 81 -10.30 -7.92 -6.86
C ASN A 81 -9.86 -8.57 -8.19
N SER A 82 -9.82 -7.82 -9.30
CA SER A 82 -9.30 -8.33 -10.57
C SER A 82 -7.83 -8.75 -10.47
N LEU A 83 -7.00 -7.96 -9.77
CA LEU A 83 -5.61 -8.33 -9.47
C LEU A 83 -5.52 -9.65 -8.69
N ILE A 84 -6.36 -9.85 -7.68
CA ILE A 84 -6.37 -11.09 -6.89
C ILE A 84 -6.80 -12.28 -7.75
N GLU A 85 -7.79 -12.14 -8.61
CA GLU A 85 -8.20 -13.22 -9.52
C GLU A 85 -7.12 -13.53 -10.56
N PHE A 86 -6.42 -12.51 -11.09
CA PHE A 86 -5.25 -12.69 -11.92
C PHE A 86 -4.13 -13.42 -11.16
N TYR A 87 -3.82 -12.98 -9.94
CA TYR A 87 -2.82 -13.61 -9.09
C TYR A 87 -3.11 -15.10 -8.85
N LYS A 88 -4.35 -15.47 -8.50
CA LYS A 88 -4.76 -16.88 -8.29
C LYS A 88 -4.54 -17.77 -9.51
N LYS A 89 -4.68 -17.22 -10.73
CA LYS A 89 -4.48 -17.96 -11.98
C LYS A 89 -3.01 -18.18 -12.31
N GLU A 90 -2.18 -17.17 -12.02
CA GLU A 90 -0.77 -17.12 -12.42
C GLU A 90 0.19 -17.49 -11.30
N GLU A 91 -0.34 -17.68 -10.09
CA GLU A 91 0.46 -17.95 -8.91
C GLU A 91 1.33 -19.19 -9.11
N SER A 92 2.65 -19.00 -9.01
CA SER A 92 3.57 -20.12 -8.80
C SER A 92 3.39 -20.65 -7.38
N ASN A 93 3.40 -21.98 -7.20
CA ASN A 93 3.29 -22.65 -5.89
C ASN A 93 4.46 -22.27 -4.95
N ASN A 94 4.59 -20.98 -4.63
CA ASN A 94 5.52 -20.55 -3.61
C ASN A 94 4.88 -20.70 -2.22
N ASN A 95 5.66 -21.18 -1.25
CA ASN A 95 5.22 -21.39 0.13
C ASN A 95 5.24 -20.11 0.97
N SER A 96 5.19 -18.92 0.35
CA SER A 96 5.17 -17.66 1.09
C SER A 96 3.86 -17.53 1.89
N LYS A 97 3.97 -17.31 3.19
CA LYS A 97 2.83 -17.06 4.08
C LYS A 97 2.18 -15.68 3.83
N PHE A 98 2.95 -14.73 3.32
CA PHE A 98 2.55 -13.34 3.11
C PHE A 98 2.78 -12.90 1.67
N VAL A 99 1.94 -11.99 1.21
CA VAL A 99 2.03 -11.30 -0.08
C VAL A 99 2.21 -9.81 0.19
N LEU A 100 3.08 -9.15 -0.56
CA LEU A 100 3.28 -7.71 -0.49
C LEU A 100 2.27 -7.00 -1.41
N MET A 101 1.28 -6.33 -0.83
CA MET A 101 0.44 -5.39 -1.56
C MET A 101 1.12 -4.02 -1.58
N LEU A 102 1.25 -3.43 -2.76
CA LEU A 102 1.98 -2.19 -2.98
C LEU A 102 1.15 -1.22 -3.82
N ASP A 103 1.01 0.01 -3.35
CA ASP A 103 0.51 1.11 -4.17
C ASP A 103 1.67 1.75 -4.96
N THR A 104 1.37 2.40 -6.08
CA THR A 104 2.32 3.29 -6.76
C THR A 104 2.63 4.51 -5.87
N ASN A 105 3.69 5.24 -6.15
CA ASN A 105 4.12 6.42 -5.38
C ASN A 105 4.64 6.15 -3.95
N ILE A 106 4.95 4.90 -3.62
CA ILE A 106 5.60 4.55 -2.36
C ILE A 106 7.10 4.30 -2.57
N LEU A 107 7.92 4.91 -1.72
CA LEU A 107 9.35 4.63 -1.62
C LEU A 107 9.62 3.87 -0.32
N PHE A 108 10.48 2.86 -0.40
CA PHE A 108 10.96 2.13 0.77
C PHE A 108 12.33 1.50 0.47
N LYS A 109 13.10 1.22 1.51
CA LYS A 109 14.38 0.50 1.42
C LYS A 109 14.18 -0.98 1.75
N SER A 110 15.11 -1.84 1.34
CA SER A 110 15.05 -3.28 1.62
C SER A 110 14.94 -3.59 3.13
N ASN A 111 15.56 -2.79 3.97
CA ASN A 111 15.45 -2.91 5.43
C ASN A 111 13.99 -2.72 5.93
N THR A 112 13.17 -1.95 5.24
CA THR A 112 11.73 -1.84 5.53
C THR A 112 11.05 -3.20 5.44
N ILE A 113 11.29 -3.91 4.35
CA ILE A 113 10.69 -5.23 4.10
C ILE A 113 11.27 -6.28 5.06
N ARG A 114 12.59 -6.27 5.31
CA ARG A 114 13.21 -7.18 6.30
C ARG A 114 12.55 -7.05 7.67
N LYS A 115 12.36 -5.83 8.16
CA LYS A 115 11.71 -5.57 9.46
C LYS A 115 10.27 -6.07 9.51
N LEU A 116 9.50 -5.94 8.43
CA LEU A 116 8.15 -6.51 8.35
C LEU A 116 8.19 -8.04 8.43
N PHE A 117 9.11 -8.68 7.73
CA PHE A 117 9.28 -10.13 7.83
C PHE A 117 9.76 -10.59 9.20
N ASP A 118 10.65 -9.86 9.84
CA ASP A 118 11.09 -10.19 11.20
C ASP A 118 9.94 -10.04 12.21
N LEU A 119 9.10 -9.01 12.03
CA LEU A 119 7.90 -8.87 12.84
C LEU A 119 6.90 -10.03 12.57
N SER A 120 6.76 -10.49 11.33
CA SER A 120 5.89 -11.63 11.00
C SER A 120 6.31 -12.95 11.68
N LYS A 121 7.61 -13.13 11.94
CA LYS A 121 8.13 -14.28 12.70
C LYS A 121 7.85 -14.15 14.20
N LYS A 122 7.86 -12.91 14.73
CA LYS A 122 7.57 -12.60 16.14
C LYS A 122 6.07 -12.64 16.44
N LYS A 123 5.21 -12.34 15.44
CA LYS A 123 3.74 -12.20 15.56
C LYS A 123 3.02 -13.24 14.71
N ASN A 124 2.83 -14.43 15.29
CA ASN A 124 2.17 -15.54 14.59
C ASN A 124 0.69 -15.25 14.26
N ASP A 125 0.06 -14.34 14.99
CA ASP A 125 -1.31 -13.87 14.83
C ASP A 125 -1.46 -12.70 13.84
N ALA A 126 -0.35 -12.26 13.23
CA ALA A 126 -0.39 -11.16 12.27
C ALA A 126 -1.15 -11.57 10.99
N VAL A 127 -2.10 -10.73 10.59
CA VAL A 127 -2.83 -10.84 9.32
C VAL A 127 -2.45 -9.75 8.33
N LEU A 128 -2.00 -8.60 8.84
CA LEU A 128 -1.46 -7.47 8.07
C LEU A 128 -0.34 -6.80 8.86
N LEU A 129 0.76 -6.54 8.18
CA LEU A 129 1.92 -5.83 8.70
C LEU A 129 2.25 -4.67 7.77
N THR A 130 2.34 -3.45 8.29
CA THR A 130 2.67 -2.27 7.51
C THR A 130 3.86 -1.52 8.12
N PRO A 131 4.65 -0.79 7.32
CA PRO A 131 5.62 0.14 7.85
C PRO A 131 4.94 1.40 8.39
N PHE A 132 5.68 2.19 9.14
CA PHE A 132 5.27 3.56 9.44
C PHE A 132 5.50 4.43 8.18
N THR A 133 4.42 4.73 7.46
CA THR A 133 4.47 5.50 6.22
C THR A 133 4.28 6.99 6.50
N THR A 134 5.21 7.81 6.01
CA THR A 134 5.11 9.27 6.05
C THR A 134 4.94 9.82 4.65
N TYR A 135 4.41 11.02 4.48
CA TYR A 135 4.50 11.69 3.20
C TYR A 135 5.63 12.72 3.19
N TYR A 136 6.25 12.89 2.02
CA TYR A 136 7.27 13.89 1.80
C TYR A 136 6.65 15.12 1.14
N ASN A 137 6.81 16.30 1.79
CA ASN A 137 6.39 17.58 1.22
C ASN A 137 7.58 18.21 0.51
N ILE A 138 7.51 18.27 -0.81
CA ILE A 138 8.58 18.81 -1.67
C ILE A 138 8.81 20.31 -1.48
N ASN A 139 7.78 21.07 -1.08
CA ASN A 139 7.88 22.51 -0.89
C ASN A 139 8.62 22.88 0.39
N ASP A 140 8.42 22.10 1.45
CA ASP A 140 9.04 22.33 2.75
C ASP A 140 10.33 21.50 2.93
N ASN A 141 10.66 20.64 1.96
CA ASN A 141 11.76 19.68 2.02
C ASN A 141 11.75 18.87 3.32
N ASN A 142 10.58 18.43 3.76
CA ASN A 142 10.40 17.80 5.06
C ASN A 142 9.42 16.61 5.00
N TYR A 143 9.65 15.62 5.89
CA TYR A 143 8.72 14.52 6.12
C TYR A 143 7.63 14.99 7.07
N LYS A 144 6.37 14.87 6.65
CA LYS A 144 5.23 15.24 7.47
C LYS A 144 4.34 14.03 7.69
N TYR A 145 3.90 13.83 8.91
CA TYR A 145 2.79 12.99 9.37
C TYR A 145 2.73 11.54 8.83
N TYR A 146 2.03 10.68 9.57
CA TYR A 146 1.58 9.40 9.05
C TYR A 146 0.64 9.63 7.87
N PHE A 147 0.94 8.98 6.73
CA PHE A 147 0.26 9.28 5.47
C PHE A 147 -1.20 8.85 5.47
N ASP A 148 -1.49 7.61 5.84
CA ASP A 148 -2.80 6.99 5.56
C ASP A 148 -3.79 7.17 6.72
N ILE A 149 -4.00 8.44 7.10
CA ILE A 149 -4.94 8.79 8.18
C ILE A 149 -6.38 8.33 7.92
N LEU A 150 -6.77 8.13 6.65
CA LEU A 150 -8.10 7.65 6.27
C LEU A 150 -8.26 6.14 6.49
N ALA A 151 -7.17 5.39 6.39
CA ALA A 151 -7.15 3.96 6.66
C ALA A 151 -6.80 3.65 8.12
N TYR A 152 -6.29 4.63 8.87
CA TYR A 152 -5.85 4.43 10.25
C TYR A 152 -7.01 4.46 11.24
N ASN A 153 -7.08 3.47 12.10
CA ASN A 153 -7.96 3.45 13.26
C ASN A 153 -7.27 2.72 14.42
N TYR A 154 -7.33 3.33 15.60
CA TYR A 154 -6.90 2.75 16.87
C TYR A 154 -7.94 3.02 17.94
N GLY A 155 -8.71 2.00 18.32
CA GLY A 155 -9.76 2.08 19.34
C GLY A 155 -10.80 3.17 19.06
N LYS A 156 -10.92 4.13 19.95
CA LYS A 156 -11.87 5.26 19.85
C LYS A 156 -11.39 6.41 18.95
N TYR A 157 -10.14 6.38 18.51
CA TYR A 157 -9.53 7.44 17.70
C TYR A 157 -9.78 7.17 16.24
N PHE A 158 -10.87 7.73 15.73
CA PHE A 158 -11.11 7.81 14.28
C PHE A 158 -10.57 9.12 13.75
N TYR A 159 -10.23 9.12 12.45
CA TYR A 159 -10.03 10.38 11.75
C TYR A 159 -11.28 11.27 11.91
N THR A 160 -11.18 12.21 12.84
CA THR A 160 -12.05 13.38 12.85
C THR A 160 -11.40 14.45 11.98
N LYS A 161 -12.14 15.44 11.48
CA LYS A 161 -11.60 16.59 10.71
C LYS A 161 -10.55 17.42 11.47
N THR A 162 -9.97 16.90 12.53
CA THR A 162 -8.83 17.46 13.25
C THR A 162 -7.61 17.46 12.35
N SER A 163 -6.75 18.45 12.52
CA SER A 163 -5.57 18.62 11.66
C SER A 163 -4.74 17.33 11.62
N PRO A 164 -4.07 17.02 10.51
CA PRO A 164 -3.15 15.89 10.42
C PRO A 164 -2.09 15.86 11.53
N SER A 165 -1.68 17.03 12.05
CA SER A 165 -0.76 17.15 13.19
C SER A 165 -1.33 16.56 14.48
N LEU A 166 -2.60 16.81 14.80
CA LEU A 166 -3.22 16.26 16.01
C LEU A 166 -3.34 14.73 15.94
N THR A 167 -3.66 14.18 14.77
CA THR A 167 -3.71 12.72 14.56
C THR A 167 -2.33 12.10 14.79
N PHE A 168 -1.27 12.74 14.31
CA PHE A 168 0.11 12.30 14.52
C PHE A 168 0.54 12.37 15.99
N GLU A 169 0.21 13.45 16.70
CA GLU A 169 0.48 13.58 18.14
C GLU A 169 -0.25 12.51 18.97
N ILE A 170 -1.53 12.22 18.61
CA ILE A 170 -2.29 11.15 19.25
C ILE A 170 -1.63 9.80 18.99
N MET A 171 -1.24 9.51 17.74
CA MET A 171 -0.52 8.27 17.40
C MET A 171 0.80 8.14 18.16
N GLN A 172 1.57 9.22 18.29
CA GLN A 172 2.82 9.20 19.05
C GLN A 172 2.61 8.98 20.55
N LYS A 173 1.58 9.60 21.13
CA LYS A 173 1.27 9.45 22.56
C LYS A 173 0.72 8.06 22.91
N ASP A 174 -0.15 7.52 22.06
CA ASP A 174 -0.79 6.23 22.33
C ASP A 174 0.09 5.03 22.00
N ASN A 175 1.03 5.17 21.06
CA ASN A 175 1.90 4.08 20.63
C ASN A 175 3.24 4.04 21.35
N ASN A 176 3.39 4.70 22.48
CA ASN A 176 4.62 4.74 23.26
C ASN A 176 5.86 4.60 22.33
N THR A 177 6.39 5.70 21.82
CA THR A 177 7.32 5.77 20.65
C THR A 177 8.57 4.87 20.74
N ASN A 178 8.77 4.18 21.86
CA ASN A 178 9.84 3.21 22.08
C ASN A 178 9.48 1.78 21.68
N ASP A 179 8.18 1.47 21.44
CA ASP A 179 7.77 0.13 21.04
C ASP A 179 8.14 -0.13 19.57
N GLU A 180 8.68 -1.31 19.30
CA GLU A 180 9.06 -1.76 17.97
C GLU A 180 7.86 -1.76 16.99
N PHE A 181 6.67 -1.98 17.52
CA PHE A 181 5.42 -2.09 16.73
C PHE A 181 4.22 -1.59 17.53
N ALA A 182 3.16 -1.24 16.81
CA ALA A 182 1.84 -0.92 17.36
C ALA A 182 0.76 -1.86 16.82
N SER A 183 -0.12 -2.36 17.69
CA SER A 183 -1.33 -3.07 17.26
C SER A 183 -2.42 -2.04 16.98
N VAL A 184 -3.07 -2.13 15.81
CA VAL A 184 -4.10 -1.19 15.36
C VAL A 184 -5.33 -1.92 14.83
N ASP A 185 -6.45 -1.22 14.67
CA ASP A 185 -7.66 -1.80 14.10
C ASP A 185 -7.63 -1.78 12.58
N THR A 186 -7.12 -0.71 12.00
CA THR A 186 -6.97 -0.56 10.55
C THR A 186 -5.73 0.26 10.21
N CYS A 187 -5.03 -0.10 9.15
CA CYS A 187 -3.98 0.69 8.52
C CYS A 187 -3.67 0.09 7.14
N PHE A 188 -2.93 0.83 6.31
CA PHE A 188 -2.29 0.27 5.11
C PHE A 188 -1.03 1.07 4.72
N GLY A 189 -1.15 2.40 4.58
CA GLY A 189 -0.02 3.27 4.26
C GLY A 189 0.61 3.04 2.88
N GLY A 190 -0.13 2.42 1.94
CA GLY A 190 0.33 2.15 0.58
C GLY A 190 1.27 0.96 0.42
N LEU A 191 1.65 0.29 1.53
CA LEU A 191 2.48 -0.91 1.55
C LEU A 191 2.09 -1.81 2.71
N GLY A 192 1.82 -3.09 2.44
CA GLY A 192 1.51 -4.05 3.50
C GLY A 192 1.81 -5.50 3.13
N LEU A 193 2.37 -6.25 4.07
CA LEU A 193 2.42 -7.71 4.02
C LEU A 193 1.09 -8.25 4.52
N ILE A 194 0.30 -8.83 3.63
CA ILE A 194 -1.01 -9.42 3.92
C ILE A 194 -0.87 -10.94 3.92
N ARG A 195 -1.50 -11.60 4.87
CA ARG A 195 -1.52 -13.07 4.92
C ARG A 195 -2.21 -13.62 3.66
N LYS A 196 -1.50 -14.48 2.93
CA LYS A 196 -1.85 -14.94 1.58
C LYS A 196 -3.21 -15.61 1.50
N ASP A 197 -3.52 -16.50 2.45
CA ASP A 197 -4.80 -17.22 2.52
C ASP A 197 -5.99 -16.28 2.70
N LEU A 198 -5.82 -15.19 3.46
CA LEU A 198 -6.85 -14.17 3.66
C LEU A 198 -6.97 -13.25 2.45
N LEU A 199 -5.84 -12.87 1.84
CA LEU A 199 -5.86 -12.03 0.63
C LEU A 199 -6.63 -12.71 -0.49
N THR A 200 -6.45 -14.01 -0.67
CA THR A 200 -7.09 -14.77 -1.76
C THR A 200 -8.54 -15.19 -1.46
N SER A 201 -8.98 -15.15 -0.21
CA SER A 201 -10.33 -15.54 0.21
C SER A 201 -11.27 -14.38 0.50
N LEU A 202 -10.74 -13.22 0.88
CA LEU A 202 -11.53 -12.05 1.29
C LEU A 202 -11.60 -11.00 0.17
N PRO A 203 -12.79 -10.73 -0.42
CA PRO A 203 -12.91 -9.72 -1.44
C PRO A 203 -12.85 -8.30 -0.85
N TRP A 204 -12.23 -7.38 -1.61
CA TRP A 204 -12.32 -5.95 -1.35
C TRP A 204 -13.73 -5.44 -1.63
N LYS A 205 -14.33 -4.73 -0.68
CA LYS A 205 -15.70 -4.20 -0.82
C LYS A 205 -15.73 -2.72 -0.49
N PHE A 206 -16.35 -1.94 -1.37
CA PHE A 206 -16.73 -0.57 -1.06
C PHE A 206 -18.02 -0.56 -0.27
N ILE A 207 -18.04 0.12 0.89
CA ILE A 207 -19.24 0.34 1.70
C ILE A 207 -19.68 1.78 1.55
N LYS A 208 -20.95 1.99 1.24
CA LYS A 208 -21.51 3.35 1.19
C LYS A 208 -21.56 3.95 2.60
N PRO A 209 -21.28 5.26 2.76
CA PRO A 209 -21.27 5.92 4.07
C PRO A 209 -22.56 5.76 4.89
N LYS A 210 -23.72 5.58 4.23
CA LYS A 210 -25.03 5.37 4.89
C LYS A 210 -25.15 4.02 5.62
N GLU A 211 -24.32 3.05 5.30
CA GLU A 211 -24.32 1.71 5.91
C GLU A 211 -23.51 1.66 7.22
N VAL A 212 -22.83 2.77 7.55
CA VAL A 212 -22.01 2.91 8.77
C VAL A 212 -22.79 3.73 9.81
N VAL A 213 -23.97 3.25 10.19
CA VAL A 213 -25.01 4.03 10.89
C VAL A 213 -24.69 4.36 12.36
N ASN A 214 -23.70 3.72 12.99
CA ASN A 214 -23.43 3.88 14.43
C ASN A 214 -22.01 4.32 14.79
N SER A 215 -21.24 4.86 13.85
CA SER A 215 -19.93 5.38 14.16
C SER A 215 -19.91 6.91 14.11
N ASN A 216 -19.27 7.54 15.08
CA ASN A 216 -18.95 8.97 15.10
C ASN A 216 -18.01 9.39 13.95
N ILE A 217 -17.89 8.55 12.90
CA ILE A 217 -17.12 8.79 11.70
C ILE A 217 -17.83 9.88 10.90
N SER A 218 -17.10 10.90 10.52
CA SER A 218 -17.60 11.92 9.60
C SER A 218 -18.14 11.21 8.36
N LYS A 219 -19.42 11.41 8.07
CA LYS A 219 -20.27 10.69 7.10
C LYS A 219 -19.75 10.62 5.66
N ASN A 220 -18.58 11.15 5.35
CA ASN A 220 -18.15 11.45 3.98
C ASN A 220 -16.91 10.72 3.49
N ILE A 221 -16.15 9.99 4.35
CA ILE A 221 -14.86 9.42 3.92
C ILE A 221 -14.67 8.04 4.55
N ILE A 222 -15.01 6.99 3.82
CA ILE A 222 -14.64 5.61 4.16
C ILE A 222 -13.71 5.12 3.05
N CYS A 223 -12.45 4.91 3.43
CA CYS A 223 -11.45 4.30 2.58
C CYS A 223 -11.76 2.80 2.41
N GLU A 224 -11.44 2.22 1.25
CA GLU A 224 -11.61 0.80 0.98
C GLU A 224 -10.81 -0.09 1.92
N HIS A 225 -9.66 0.39 2.39
CA HIS A 225 -8.82 -0.32 3.36
C HIS A 225 -9.50 -0.56 4.70
N TRP A 226 -10.28 0.42 5.19
CA TRP A 226 -10.93 0.31 6.48
C TRP A 226 -11.85 -0.91 6.57
N ASN A 227 -12.69 -1.13 5.55
CA ASN A 227 -13.57 -2.29 5.53
C ASN A 227 -12.78 -3.60 5.39
N TYR A 228 -11.75 -3.60 4.53
CA TYR A 228 -10.91 -4.77 4.34
C TYR A 228 -10.15 -5.13 5.62
N CYS A 229 -9.55 -4.17 6.30
CA CYS A 229 -8.85 -4.37 7.57
C CYS A 229 -9.78 -4.90 8.67
N LYS A 230 -11.02 -4.40 8.76
CA LYS A 230 -12.01 -4.95 9.71
C LYS A 230 -12.26 -6.44 9.47
N LYS A 231 -12.33 -6.87 8.22
CA LYS A 231 -12.47 -8.28 7.90
C LYS A 231 -11.23 -9.09 8.25
N LEU A 232 -10.05 -8.54 7.99
CA LEU A 232 -8.80 -9.19 8.39
C LEU A 232 -8.71 -9.37 9.92
N LYS A 233 -9.18 -8.39 10.71
CA LYS A 233 -9.17 -8.45 12.19
C LYS A 233 -9.99 -9.61 12.76
N GLU A 234 -10.96 -10.16 12.03
CA GLU A 234 -11.70 -11.36 12.44
C GLU A 234 -10.79 -12.60 12.50
N PHE A 235 -9.62 -12.59 11.84
CA PHE A 235 -8.68 -13.70 11.71
C PHE A 235 -7.34 -13.49 12.42
N GLY A 236 -7.11 -12.30 13.01
CA GLY A 236 -5.87 -12.00 13.70
C GLY A 236 -5.61 -10.51 13.87
N ASN A 237 -4.39 -10.15 14.17
CA ASN A 237 -4.03 -8.78 14.48
C ASN A 237 -3.33 -8.05 13.33
N ILE A 238 -3.51 -6.73 13.31
CA ILE A 238 -2.89 -5.80 12.38
C ILE A 238 -1.83 -5.02 13.15
N TYR A 239 -0.62 -4.91 12.58
CA TYR A 239 0.49 -4.23 13.23
C TYR A 239 1.14 -3.22 12.30
N ILE A 240 1.51 -2.06 12.88
CA ILE A 240 2.44 -1.09 12.28
C ILE A 240 3.82 -1.33 12.89
N GLN A 241 4.82 -1.51 12.05
CA GLN A 241 6.22 -1.61 12.47
C GLN A 241 6.82 -0.20 12.53
N ASN A 242 6.99 0.33 13.75
CA ASN A 242 7.36 1.73 14.00
C ASN A 242 8.77 2.09 13.52
N ASN A 243 9.69 1.12 13.54
CA ASN A 243 11.07 1.31 13.10
C ASN A 243 11.28 1.04 11.61
N SER A 244 10.23 0.66 10.89
CA SER A 244 10.22 0.44 9.44
C SER A 244 9.57 1.63 8.77
N LYS A 245 10.24 2.27 7.83
CA LYS A 245 9.76 3.51 7.21
C LYS A 245 9.50 3.34 5.72
N ALA A 246 8.38 3.89 5.28
CA ALA A 246 8.08 4.12 3.86
C ALA A 246 7.70 5.58 3.66
N VAL A 247 7.79 6.04 2.41
CA VAL A 247 7.50 7.44 2.05
C VAL A 247 6.52 7.48 0.90
N TRP A 248 5.42 8.16 1.10
CA TRP A 248 4.43 8.44 0.07
C TRP A 248 4.78 9.72 -0.68
N LEU A 249 4.73 9.67 -2.01
CA LEU A 249 4.88 10.84 -2.88
C LEU A 249 3.50 11.32 -3.32
N ILE A 250 3.24 12.60 -3.12
CA ILE A 250 1.94 13.20 -3.49
C ILE A 250 1.87 13.36 -5.02
N GLU A 251 0.80 12.84 -5.65
CA GLU A 251 0.61 12.92 -7.10
C GLU A 251 0.69 14.35 -7.65
N ASN A 252 0.15 15.31 -6.91
CA ASN A 252 0.19 16.72 -7.30
C ASN A 252 1.62 17.26 -7.34
N ASP A 253 2.47 16.86 -6.38
CA ASP A 253 3.88 17.24 -6.36
C ASP A 253 4.63 16.60 -7.53
N ILE A 254 4.35 15.34 -7.86
CA ILE A 254 4.91 14.65 -9.02
C ILE A 254 4.60 15.41 -10.32
N ARG A 255 3.37 15.91 -10.48
CA ARG A 255 2.96 16.63 -11.68
C ARG A 255 3.63 18.00 -11.82
N HIS A 256 3.79 18.73 -10.73
CA HIS A 256 4.25 20.13 -10.75
C HIS A 256 5.73 20.32 -10.40
N ASN A 257 6.38 19.32 -9.79
CA ASN A 257 7.76 19.41 -9.30
C ASN A 257 8.61 18.21 -9.75
N LYS A 258 8.41 17.73 -10.98
CA LYS A 258 8.98 16.47 -11.49
C LYS A 258 10.50 16.35 -11.25
N GLU A 259 11.29 17.37 -11.58
CA GLU A 259 12.75 17.36 -11.42
C GLU A 259 13.18 17.25 -9.93
N LYS A 260 12.53 18.00 -9.05
CA LYS A 260 12.81 17.95 -7.61
C LYS A 260 12.45 16.57 -7.04
N ILE A 261 11.34 15.97 -7.50
CA ILE A 261 10.93 14.62 -7.08
C ILE A 261 11.93 13.57 -7.59
N ILE A 262 12.40 13.66 -8.84
CA ILE A 262 13.41 12.74 -9.36
C ILE A 262 14.71 12.84 -8.55
N LYS A 263 15.16 14.05 -8.25
CA LYS A 263 16.32 14.25 -7.37
C LYS A 263 16.09 13.60 -6.01
N PHE A 264 14.95 13.88 -5.36
CA PHE A 264 14.61 13.26 -4.07
C PHE A 264 14.59 11.73 -4.14
N ILE A 265 14.00 11.13 -5.18
CA ILE A 265 13.98 9.67 -5.37
C ILE A 265 15.43 9.13 -5.44
N ASN A 266 16.30 9.77 -6.22
CA ASN A 266 17.68 9.33 -6.34
C ASN A 266 18.42 9.42 -5.00
N ASP A 267 18.29 10.54 -4.29
CA ASP A 267 18.91 10.74 -2.98
C ASP A 267 18.36 9.77 -1.91
N TYR A 268 17.07 9.40 -2.00
CA TYR A 268 16.45 8.46 -1.09
C TYR A 268 17.03 7.05 -1.18
N PHE A 269 17.40 6.59 -2.38
CA PHE A 269 17.91 5.23 -2.61
C PHE A 269 19.45 5.12 -2.52
N LEU A 270 20.17 6.24 -2.44
CA LEU A 270 21.61 6.26 -2.10
C LEU A 270 21.80 5.98 -0.60
#